data_5e9b4b0d5316755d3d63554be8a302e7
#
_entry.id   5e9b4b0d5316755d3d63554be8a302e7
#
_cell.length_a   1.000
_cell.length_b   1.000
_cell.length_c   1.000
_cell.angle_alpha   90.00
_cell.angle_beta   90.00
_cell.angle_gamma   90.00
#
_symmetry.space_group_name_H-M   'P 1'
#
loop_
_entity.id
_entity.type
_entity.pdbx_description
1 polymer ?
#
loop_
_entity_poly.entity_id
_entity_poly.type
_entity_poly.pdbx_seq_one_letter_code
_entity_poly.pdbx_strand_id
1 'polypeptide(L)'
;HEIVIAGKEYKHGVFCHANGTLVYPVGGQYVRFEAEVGIDDTSSGGSVFFQALNTVPTFVAEELNNKYPEEIGMLGAVLDGLDTWLITPDASVEKQAADNAIARLKDGAYYSNVAKQIANEKDLNTQIRKYLELVEKVQELYTLQSDLEWLNVEAVKLAFADMKKQKGYDAAKYEPMLNELVRLEKKGFKGIYNGDEQAIADAKKALECKRAILLANPLLDADKIVAARFKVGSKAHQIMTPSLGTQANNWSNQESAGREGFDAEIVELSNLRGDIQMRQVYKPKNGSSIADLKLHWDGDRVMFTQTQDDKRWNIYEVNLDLSLIHISEP
;
A
#
# COMPACT_ATOMS: atom_id res chain seq x y z
N HIS A 1 6.19 8.09 14.28
CA HIS A 1 6.09 9.26 15.14
C HIS A 1 5.31 8.85 16.38
N GLU A 2 5.92 8.98 17.55
CA GLU A 2 5.23 8.75 18.81
C GLU A 2 4.30 9.92 19.06
N ILE A 3 3.06 9.65 19.38
CA ILE A 3 2.07 10.67 19.70
C ILE A 3 2.22 11.01 21.18
N VAL A 4 2.51 12.28 21.49
CA VAL A 4 2.61 12.77 22.87
C VAL A 4 1.57 13.86 23.09
N ILE A 5 0.68 13.68 24.08
CA ILE A 5 -0.36 14.64 24.41
C ILE A 5 -0.24 14.97 25.90
N ALA A 6 0.00 16.23 26.22
CA ALA A 6 0.19 16.71 27.59
C ALA A 6 1.24 15.88 28.38
N GLY A 7 2.35 15.55 27.73
CA GLY A 7 3.47 14.78 28.32
C GLY A 7 3.20 13.27 28.44
N LYS A 8 2.06 12.77 27.97
CA LYS A 8 1.73 11.33 27.98
C LYS A 8 1.98 10.74 26.58
N GLU A 9 2.81 9.69 26.50
CA GLU A 9 3.09 8.97 25.28
C GLU A 9 1.99 7.93 24.96
N TYR A 10 1.62 7.84 23.67
CA TYR A 10 0.66 6.89 23.13
C TYR A 10 1.32 6.01 22.09
N LYS A 11 1.35 4.70 22.34
CA LYS A 11 1.91 3.71 21.42
C LYS A 11 1.05 3.47 20.17
N HIS A 12 -0.23 3.77 20.28
CA HIS A 12 -1.21 3.60 19.21
C HIS A 12 -2.11 4.83 19.18
N GLY A 13 -2.34 5.34 17.98
CA GLY A 13 -3.22 6.48 17.78
C GLY A 13 -3.29 6.87 16.32
N VAL A 14 -4.21 7.76 15.98
CA VAL A 14 -4.31 8.35 14.66
C VAL A 14 -3.95 9.82 14.76
N PHE A 15 -2.92 10.20 14.05
CA PHE A 15 -2.53 11.60 13.89
C PHE A 15 -3.16 12.14 12.60
N CYS A 16 -3.87 13.26 12.71
CA CYS A 16 -4.30 14.02 11.54
C CYS A 16 -4.04 15.51 11.77
N HIS A 17 -3.75 16.23 10.69
CA HIS A 17 -3.71 17.68 10.72
C HIS A 17 -5.09 18.25 11.02
N ALA A 18 -5.15 19.45 11.59
CA ALA A 18 -6.38 20.20 11.79
C ALA A 18 -7.19 20.21 10.47
N ASN A 19 -8.49 19.97 10.56
CA ASN A 19 -9.43 19.64 9.51
C ASN A 19 -9.42 18.15 9.07
N GLY A 20 -8.97 17.25 9.96
CA GLY A 20 -9.07 15.80 9.74
C GLY A 20 -10.42 15.25 10.22
N THR A 21 -11.04 14.42 9.41
CA THR A 21 -12.21 13.62 9.79
C THR A 21 -11.88 12.16 9.71
N LEU A 22 -12.24 11.40 10.75
CA LEU A 22 -12.09 9.95 10.79
C LEU A 22 -13.48 9.35 10.86
N VAL A 23 -13.79 8.49 9.90
CA VAL A 23 -15.07 7.77 9.87
C VAL A 23 -14.81 6.29 10.09
N TYR A 24 -15.44 5.72 11.10
CA TYR A 24 -15.37 4.29 11.42
C TYR A 24 -16.75 3.65 11.28
N PRO A 25 -16.93 2.67 10.40
CA PRO A 25 -18.13 1.89 10.33
C PRO A 25 -18.18 0.96 11.57
N VAL A 26 -19.02 1.29 12.56
CA VAL A 26 -19.15 0.49 13.79
C VAL A 26 -20.18 -0.63 13.68
N GLY A 27 -20.96 -0.69 12.61
CA GLY A 27 -21.83 -1.83 12.26
C GLY A 27 -22.85 -2.27 13.33
N GLY A 28 -23.10 -1.45 14.36
CA GLY A 28 -23.98 -1.81 15.48
C GLY A 28 -23.42 -2.88 16.42
N GLN A 29 -22.17 -3.29 16.27
CA GLN A 29 -21.52 -4.32 17.11
C GLN A 29 -20.95 -3.77 18.41
N TYR A 30 -20.77 -2.46 18.51
CA TYR A 30 -20.14 -1.80 19.64
C TYR A 30 -21.16 -0.98 20.42
N VAL A 31 -21.11 -1.11 21.75
CA VAL A 31 -22.00 -0.37 22.67
C VAL A 31 -21.32 0.84 23.30
N ARG A 32 -20.00 0.99 23.09
CA ARG A 32 -19.20 2.07 23.68
C ARG A 32 -18.05 2.44 22.76
N PHE A 33 -17.83 3.74 22.63
CA PHE A 33 -16.64 4.34 22.01
C PHE A 33 -15.89 5.13 23.07
N GLU A 34 -14.59 4.91 23.16
CA GLU A 34 -13.67 5.68 24.01
C GLU A 34 -12.49 6.15 23.18
N ALA A 35 -12.13 7.41 23.30
CA ALA A 35 -10.94 7.97 22.71
C ALA A 35 -10.34 9.04 23.64
N GLU A 36 -9.03 9.06 23.76
CA GLU A 36 -8.32 10.23 24.27
C GLU A 36 -7.94 11.09 23.07
N VAL A 37 -8.23 12.38 23.14
CA VAL A 37 -7.97 13.36 22.07
C VAL A 37 -7.18 14.52 22.61
N GLY A 38 -6.30 15.09 21.78
CA GLY A 38 -5.49 16.21 22.18
C GLY A 38 -4.63 16.73 21.03
N ILE A 39 -3.91 17.80 21.28
CA ILE A 39 -2.93 18.34 20.38
C ILE A 39 -1.59 17.70 20.73
N ASP A 40 -0.87 17.20 19.71
CA ASP A 40 0.46 16.63 19.88
C ASP A 40 1.42 17.71 20.40
N ASP A 41 2.23 17.39 21.41
CA ASP A 41 3.12 18.34 22.10
C ASP A 41 4.21 18.92 21.16
N THR A 42 4.43 18.32 19.99
CA THR A 42 5.32 18.87 18.95
C THR A 42 4.68 20.01 18.16
N SER A 43 3.37 20.24 18.32
CA SER A 43 2.64 21.30 17.64
C SER A 43 2.84 22.65 18.33
N SER A 44 3.22 23.67 17.57
CA SER A 44 3.52 25.00 18.09
C SER A 44 2.27 25.87 18.22
N GLY A 45 1.36 25.53 19.14
CA GLY A 45 0.18 26.32 19.44
C GLY A 45 -1.00 26.05 18.51
N GLY A 46 -2.16 26.47 18.93
CA GLY A 46 -3.42 26.30 18.24
C GLY A 46 -4.51 25.79 19.18
N SER A 47 -5.76 25.93 18.78
CA SER A 47 -6.91 25.31 19.45
C SER A 47 -7.62 24.40 18.44
N VAL A 48 -7.99 23.21 18.87
CA VAL A 48 -8.68 22.21 18.06
C VAL A 48 -9.95 21.78 18.78
N PHE A 49 -11.03 21.74 18.04
CA PHE A 49 -12.29 21.22 18.53
C PHE A 49 -12.42 19.75 18.11
N PHE A 50 -12.63 18.85 19.07
CA PHE A 50 -12.82 17.43 18.84
C PHE A 50 -14.28 17.07 19.03
N GLN A 51 -14.83 16.33 18.09
CA GLN A 51 -16.20 15.88 18.17
C GLN A 51 -16.32 14.42 17.71
N ALA A 52 -17.02 13.60 18.49
CA ALA A 52 -17.41 12.24 18.11
C ALA A 52 -18.93 12.20 17.94
N LEU A 53 -19.39 11.83 16.77
CA LEU A 53 -20.81 11.81 16.43
C LEU A 53 -21.19 10.42 15.89
N ASN A 54 -22.36 9.94 16.29
CA ASN A 54 -22.98 8.76 15.67
C ASN A 54 -23.96 9.14 14.55
N THR A 55 -24.47 10.34 14.59
CA THR A 55 -25.20 11.05 13.53
C THR A 55 -24.85 12.52 13.67
N VAL A 56 -25.01 13.30 12.64
CA VAL A 56 -24.89 14.76 12.73
C VAL A 56 -26.28 15.37 12.84
N PRO A 57 -26.76 15.69 14.04
CA PRO A 57 -28.05 16.35 14.19
C PRO A 57 -27.96 17.81 13.72
N THR A 58 -28.98 18.29 13.04
CA THR A 58 -29.07 19.66 12.48
C THR A 58 -28.86 20.74 13.57
N PHE A 59 -29.32 20.49 14.79
CA PHE A 59 -29.18 21.44 15.89
C PHE A 59 -27.72 21.65 16.33
N VAL A 60 -26.82 20.68 16.10
CA VAL A 60 -25.39 20.84 16.43
C VAL A 60 -24.75 21.87 15.51
N ALA A 61 -25.10 21.86 14.22
CA ALA A 61 -24.61 22.87 13.26
C ALA A 61 -25.13 24.26 13.64
N GLU A 62 -26.39 24.37 14.07
CA GLU A 62 -26.99 25.62 14.54
C GLU A 62 -26.34 26.11 15.85
N GLU A 63 -26.11 25.22 16.81
CA GLU A 63 -25.48 25.53 18.07
C GLU A 63 -24.01 25.97 17.90
N LEU A 64 -23.26 25.27 17.05
CA LEU A 64 -21.88 25.63 16.69
C LEU A 64 -21.85 27.01 16.00
N ASN A 65 -22.74 27.26 15.08
CA ASN A 65 -22.80 28.51 14.35
C ASN A 65 -23.21 29.71 15.26
N ASN A 66 -24.06 29.44 16.25
CA ASN A 66 -24.45 30.44 17.23
C ASN A 66 -23.38 30.73 18.29
N LYS A 67 -22.61 29.70 18.67
CA LYS A 67 -21.63 29.80 19.75
C LYS A 67 -20.23 30.22 19.29
N TYR A 68 -19.89 29.87 18.04
CA TYR A 68 -18.58 30.12 17.43
C TYR A 68 -18.71 30.63 15.97
N PRO A 69 -19.43 31.74 15.74
CA PRO A 69 -19.74 32.21 14.37
C PRO A 69 -18.50 32.59 13.57
N GLU A 70 -17.46 33.14 14.25
CA GLU A 70 -16.22 33.55 13.58
C GLU A 70 -15.38 32.35 13.18
N GLU A 71 -15.24 31.35 14.07
CA GLU A 71 -14.50 30.13 13.83
C GLU A 71 -15.16 29.25 12.77
N ILE A 72 -16.49 29.17 12.79
CA ILE A 72 -17.28 28.45 11.77
C ILE A 72 -17.21 29.19 10.42
N GLY A 73 -17.24 30.52 10.42
CA GLY A 73 -17.06 31.31 9.21
C GLY A 73 -15.68 31.13 8.60
N MET A 74 -14.62 31.08 9.40
CA MET A 74 -13.26 30.76 8.94
C MET A 74 -13.13 29.31 8.45
N LEU A 75 -13.72 28.36 9.15
CA LEU A 75 -13.77 26.95 8.72
C LEU A 75 -14.59 26.77 7.44
N GLY A 76 -15.73 27.45 7.31
CA GLY A 76 -16.56 27.42 6.11
C GLY A 76 -15.87 28.02 4.88
N ALA A 77 -15.02 29.04 5.07
CA ALA A 77 -14.21 29.62 4.01
C ALA A 77 -13.05 28.69 3.58
N VAL A 78 -12.59 27.80 4.46
CA VAL A 78 -11.47 26.86 4.18
C VAL A 78 -11.99 25.50 3.70
N LEU A 79 -13.18 25.10 4.15
CA LEU A 79 -13.81 23.83 3.83
C LEU A 79 -15.10 24.08 3.05
N ASP A 80 -14.97 24.27 1.73
CA ASP A 80 -16.10 24.41 0.83
C ASP A 80 -17.02 23.20 0.99
N GLY A 81 -18.22 23.40 1.57
CA GLY A 81 -19.22 22.38 1.81
C GLY A 81 -19.25 21.74 3.22
N LEU A 82 -18.58 22.32 4.24
CA LEU A 82 -18.63 21.82 5.61
C LEU A 82 -20.07 21.74 6.14
N ASP A 83 -20.87 22.77 5.91
CA ASP A 83 -22.30 22.83 6.28
C ASP A 83 -23.11 21.73 5.60
N THR A 84 -22.80 21.44 4.33
CA THR A 84 -23.44 20.34 3.59
C THR A 84 -23.06 18.99 4.19
N TRP A 85 -21.81 18.83 4.57
CA TRP A 85 -21.35 17.60 5.22
C TRP A 85 -21.95 17.40 6.63
N LEU A 86 -22.06 18.47 7.40
CA LEU A 86 -22.67 18.44 8.74
C LEU A 86 -24.20 18.25 8.71
N ILE A 87 -24.86 18.70 7.65
CA ILE A 87 -26.33 18.69 7.52
C ILE A 87 -26.85 17.45 6.80
N THR A 88 -26.07 16.89 5.87
CA THR A 88 -26.50 15.76 5.05
C THR A 88 -25.42 14.68 5.00
N PRO A 89 -25.29 13.87 6.05
CA PRO A 89 -24.39 12.74 6.01
C PRO A 89 -24.79 11.82 4.86
N ASP A 90 -23.85 11.54 3.97
CA ASP A 90 -24.03 10.66 2.83
C ASP A 90 -22.79 9.75 2.67
N ALA A 91 -22.85 8.79 1.78
CA ALA A 91 -21.76 7.89 1.46
C ALA A 91 -20.94 8.35 0.24
N SER A 92 -20.86 9.65 -0.02
CA SER A 92 -20.19 10.18 -1.22
C SER A 92 -18.69 9.91 -1.25
N VAL A 93 -18.03 9.97 -0.10
CA VAL A 93 -16.59 9.71 0.04
C VAL A 93 -16.28 8.24 -0.24
N GLU A 94 -17.03 7.31 0.36
CA GLU A 94 -16.85 5.88 0.17
C GLU A 94 -17.23 5.46 -1.26
N LYS A 95 -18.28 6.08 -1.81
CA LYS A 95 -18.64 5.89 -3.23
C LYS A 95 -17.50 6.34 -4.15
N GLN A 96 -16.95 7.54 -3.93
CA GLN A 96 -15.82 8.03 -4.71
C GLN A 96 -14.59 7.13 -4.59
N ALA A 97 -14.31 6.62 -3.38
CA ALA A 97 -13.23 5.65 -3.17
C ALA A 97 -13.46 4.36 -3.96
N ALA A 98 -14.71 3.85 -3.97
CA ALA A 98 -15.08 2.68 -4.76
C ALA A 98 -14.96 2.94 -6.26
N ASP A 99 -15.48 4.07 -6.77
CA ASP A 99 -15.37 4.44 -8.18
C ASP A 99 -13.90 4.56 -8.61
N ASN A 100 -13.04 5.18 -7.79
CA ASN A 100 -11.61 5.30 -8.04
C ASN A 100 -10.89 3.93 -8.04
N ALA A 101 -11.27 3.03 -7.13
CA ALA A 101 -10.72 1.68 -7.11
C ALA A 101 -11.12 0.88 -8.35
N ILE A 102 -12.40 0.93 -8.73
CA ILE A 102 -12.96 0.24 -9.91
C ILE A 102 -12.31 0.74 -11.21
N ALA A 103 -12.05 2.05 -11.33
CA ALA A 103 -11.40 2.64 -12.49
C ALA A 103 -9.98 2.10 -12.77
N ARG A 104 -9.34 1.44 -11.79
CA ARG A 104 -8.02 0.81 -11.93
C ARG A 104 -8.08 -0.59 -12.54
N LEU A 105 -9.24 -1.22 -12.55
CA LEU A 105 -9.42 -2.54 -13.17
C LEU A 105 -9.44 -2.40 -14.71
N LYS A 106 -8.91 -3.40 -15.40
CA LYS A 106 -9.00 -3.49 -16.88
C LYS A 106 -10.44 -3.56 -17.38
N ASP A 107 -11.30 -4.21 -16.59
CA ASP A 107 -12.74 -4.26 -16.82
C ASP A 107 -13.45 -4.11 -15.47
N GLY A 108 -14.02 -2.95 -15.24
CA GLY A 108 -14.73 -2.60 -14.01
C GLY A 108 -16.27 -2.62 -14.15
N ALA A 109 -16.81 -3.05 -15.30
CA ALA A 109 -18.25 -2.91 -15.59
C ALA A 109 -19.15 -3.62 -14.57
N TYR A 110 -18.78 -4.84 -14.18
CA TYR A 110 -19.51 -5.60 -13.15
C TYR A 110 -19.54 -4.85 -11.82
N TYR A 111 -18.36 -4.42 -11.33
CA TYR A 111 -18.22 -3.74 -10.04
C TYR A 111 -18.85 -2.34 -10.05
N SER A 112 -18.86 -1.65 -11.19
CA SER A 112 -19.63 -0.40 -11.37
C SER A 112 -21.13 -0.65 -11.20
N ASN A 113 -21.65 -1.78 -11.65
CA ASN A 113 -23.06 -2.13 -11.42
C ASN A 113 -23.31 -2.49 -9.94
N VAL A 114 -22.37 -3.16 -9.27
CA VAL A 114 -22.45 -3.40 -7.82
C VAL A 114 -22.47 -2.07 -7.07
N ALA A 115 -21.60 -1.11 -7.41
CA ALA A 115 -21.59 0.21 -6.79
C ALA A 115 -22.93 0.96 -6.98
N LYS A 116 -23.56 0.86 -8.17
CA LYS A 116 -24.89 1.41 -8.42
C LYS A 116 -25.99 0.75 -7.57
N GLN A 117 -25.90 -0.54 -7.31
CA GLN A 117 -26.82 -1.23 -6.41
C GLN A 117 -26.65 -0.76 -4.97
N ILE A 118 -25.41 -0.58 -4.50
CA ILE A 118 -25.11 -0.03 -3.18
C ILE A 118 -25.68 1.38 -3.03
N ALA A 119 -25.66 2.21 -4.08
CA ALA A 119 -26.22 3.56 -4.06
C ALA A 119 -27.74 3.60 -3.77
N ASN A 120 -28.46 2.49 -3.99
CA ASN A 120 -29.90 2.37 -3.70
C ASN A 120 -30.19 1.87 -2.26
N GLU A 121 -29.14 1.58 -1.47
CA GLU A 121 -29.31 1.20 -0.08
C GLU A 121 -29.86 2.37 0.74
N LYS A 122 -30.89 2.10 1.55
CA LYS A 122 -31.59 3.14 2.33
C LYS A 122 -30.92 3.43 3.65
N ASP A 123 -30.29 2.41 4.24
CA ASP A 123 -29.56 2.58 5.49
C ASP A 123 -28.14 3.04 5.21
N LEU A 124 -27.81 4.25 5.65
CA LEU A 124 -26.53 4.89 5.40
C LEU A 124 -25.35 4.07 5.91
N ASN A 125 -25.45 3.51 7.13
CA ASN A 125 -24.36 2.72 7.70
C ASN A 125 -24.10 1.44 6.89
N THR A 126 -25.16 0.80 6.44
CA THR A 126 -25.07 -0.36 5.54
C THR A 126 -24.48 0.02 4.19
N GLN A 127 -24.86 1.17 3.64
CA GLN A 127 -24.35 1.70 2.38
C GLN A 127 -22.82 1.95 2.48
N ILE A 128 -22.38 2.66 3.51
CA ILE A 128 -20.94 2.92 3.77
C ILE A 128 -20.18 1.60 3.90
N ARG A 129 -20.64 0.68 4.74
CA ARG A 129 -19.98 -0.62 4.92
C ARG A 129 -19.84 -1.38 3.60
N LYS A 130 -20.90 -1.45 2.81
CA LYS A 130 -20.89 -2.13 1.50
C LYS A 130 -19.90 -1.48 0.52
N TYR A 131 -19.77 -0.15 0.52
CA TYR A 131 -18.75 0.53 -0.30
C TYR A 131 -17.33 0.19 0.17
N LEU A 132 -17.07 0.16 1.47
CA LEU A 132 -15.76 -0.22 2.00
C LEU A 132 -15.41 -1.67 1.66
N GLU A 133 -16.34 -2.60 1.83
CA GLU A 133 -16.18 -4.00 1.40
C GLU A 133 -15.90 -4.11 -0.11
N LEU A 134 -16.58 -3.29 -0.93
CA LEU A 134 -16.34 -3.22 -2.37
C LEU A 134 -14.93 -2.70 -2.68
N VAL A 135 -14.46 -1.66 -1.98
CA VAL A 135 -13.10 -1.12 -2.14
C VAL A 135 -12.06 -2.18 -1.83
N GLU A 136 -12.18 -2.89 -0.72
CA GLU A 136 -11.25 -3.97 -0.34
C GLU A 136 -11.22 -5.07 -1.41
N LYS A 137 -12.39 -5.54 -1.83
CA LYS A 137 -12.51 -6.57 -2.87
C LYS A 137 -11.88 -6.14 -4.19
N VAL A 138 -12.15 -4.92 -4.62
CA VAL A 138 -11.60 -4.37 -5.87
C VAL A 138 -10.09 -4.15 -5.78
N GLN A 139 -9.56 -3.74 -4.62
CA GLN A 139 -8.12 -3.62 -4.40
C GLN A 139 -7.42 -4.98 -4.45
N GLU A 140 -8.02 -6.02 -3.84
CA GLU A 140 -7.52 -7.39 -3.95
C GLU A 140 -7.48 -7.86 -5.42
N LEU A 141 -8.55 -7.60 -6.17
CA LEU A 141 -8.62 -7.94 -7.60
C LEU A 141 -7.62 -7.16 -8.45
N TYR A 142 -7.38 -5.90 -8.13
CA TYR A 142 -6.36 -5.11 -8.81
C TYR A 142 -4.96 -5.69 -8.57
N THR A 143 -4.66 -6.13 -7.35
CA THR A 143 -3.41 -6.82 -7.04
C THR A 143 -3.30 -8.12 -7.83
N LEU A 144 -4.35 -8.92 -7.81
CA LEU A 144 -4.41 -10.18 -8.56
C LEU A 144 -4.23 -9.97 -10.08
N GLN A 145 -4.87 -8.95 -10.65
CA GLN A 145 -4.69 -8.54 -12.04
C GLN A 145 -3.23 -8.21 -12.34
N SER A 146 -2.60 -7.41 -11.48
CA SER A 146 -1.20 -7.01 -11.64
C SER A 146 -0.26 -8.22 -11.58
N ASP A 147 -0.50 -9.15 -10.67
CA ASP A 147 0.29 -10.39 -10.56
C ASP A 147 0.13 -11.30 -11.78
N LEU A 148 -1.08 -11.36 -12.35
CA LEU A 148 -1.37 -12.13 -13.56
C LEU A 148 -0.69 -11.53 -14.81
N GLU A 149 -0.46 -10.22 -14.87
CA GLU A 149 0.32 -9.60 -15.96
C GLU A 149 1.77 -10.11 -16.01
N TRP A 150 2.31 -10.50 -14.87
CA TRP A 150 3.64 -11.09 -14.75
C TRP A 150 3.63 -12.63 -14.81
N LEU A 151 2.48 -13.23 -15.08
CA LEU A 151 2.36 -14.67 -15.25
C LEU A 151 2.80 -15.07 -16.66
N ASN A 152 4.03 -15.55 -16.77
CA ASN A 152 4.56 -16.13 -18.00
C ASN A 152 4.79 -17.62 -17.83
N VAL A 153 3.81 -18.42 -18.22
CA VAL A 153 3.83 -19.89 -18.04
C VAL A 153 4.94 -20.55 -18.87
N GLU A 154 5.26 -20.03 -20.06
CA GLU A 154 6.36 -20.57 -20.85
C GLU A 154 7.71 -20.35 -20.17
N ALA A 155 7.92 -19.18 -19.53
CA ALA A 155 9.12 -18.97 -18.73
C ALA A 155 9.20 -19.92 -17.52
N VAL A 156 8.07 -20.21 -16.88
CA VAL A 156 8.01 -21.20 -15.77
C VAL A 156 8.35 -22.62 -16.29
N LYS A 157 7.86 -23.03 -17.45
CA LYS A 157 8.22 -24.32 -18.08
C LYS A 157 9.71 -24.42 -18.35
N LEU A 158 10.32 -23.36 -18.90
CA LEU A 158 11.76 -23.32 -19.16
C LEU A 158 12.57 -23.41 -17.86
N ALA A 159 12.18 -22.64 -16.85
CA ALA A 159 12.80 -22.68 -15.53
C ALA A 159 12.68 -24.06 -14.88
N PHE A 160 11.50 -24.70 -14.94
CA PHE A 160 11.28 -26.05 -14.43
C PHE A 160 12.17 -27.06 -15.14
N ALA A 161 12.26 -27.00 -16.48
CA ALA A 161 13.08 -27.90 -17.28
C ALA A 161 14.57 -27.77 -16.95
N ASP A 162 15.03 -26.59 -16.56
CA ASP A 162 16.39 -26.35 -16.12
C ASP A 162 16.62 -26.82 -14.68
N MET A 163 15.73 -26.47 -13.76
CA MET A 163 15.81 -26.89 -12.37
C MET A 163 15.74 -28.41 -12.19
N LYS A 164 14.99 -29.11 -13.05
CA LYS A 164 14.90 -30.59 -13.08
C LYS A 164 16.27 -31.25 -13.25
N LYS A 165 17.24 -30.58 -13.84
CA LYS A 165 18.61 -31.08 -14.02
C LYS A 165 19.48 -30.89 -12.80
N GLN A 166 19.03 -30.07 -11.83
CA GLN A 166 19.83 -29.71 -10.66
C GLN A 166 19.67 -30.73 -9.55
N LYS A 167 20.79 -31.02 -8.88
CA LYS A 167 20.79 -31.90 -7.71
C LYS A 167 20.03 -31.22 -6.56
N GLY A 168 19.06 -31.95 -5.98
CA GLY A 168 18.25 -31.46 -4.87
C GLY A 168 16.89 -30.87 -5.27
N TYR A 169 16.60 -30.73 -6.58
CA TYR A 169 15.28 -30.32 -7.03
C TYR A 169 14.34 -31.55 -7.18
N ASP A 170 13.26 -31.55 -6.41
CA ASP A 170 12.24 -32.64 -6.48
C ASP A 170 11.23 -32.37 -7.61
N ALA A 171 11.62 -32.71 -8.83
CA ALA A 171 10.78 -32.52 -10.01
C ALA A 171 9.45 -33.27 -9.92
N ALA A 172 9.41 -34.45 -9.29
CA ALA A 172 8.20 -35.28 -9.17
C ALA A 172 7.13 -34.57 -8.31
N LYS A 173 7.54 -33.83 -7.31
CA LYS A 173 6.67 -33.02 -6.46
C LYS A 173 6.03 -31.85 -7.20
N TYR A 174 6.78 -31.19 -8.10
CA TYR A 174 6.35 -29.94 -8.75
C TYR A 174 5.77 -30.12 -10.15
N GLU A 175 5.97 -31.27 -10.80
CA GLU A 175 5.40 -31.55 -12.12
C GLU A 175 3.86 -31.51 -12.15
N PRO A 176 3.13 -32.03 -11.14
CA PRO A 176 1.67 -31.84 -11.06
C PRO A 176 1.25 -30.36 -10.96
N MET A 177 2.02 -29.54 -10.23
CA MET A 177 1.75 -28.10 -10.12
C MET A 177 1.97 -27.39 -11.46
N LEU A 178 3.00 -27.78 -12.23
CA LEU A 178 3.22 -27.22 -13.56
C LEU A 178 2.08 -27.58 -14.53
N ASN A 179 1.61 -28.84 -14.48
CA ASN A 179 0.49 -29.28 -15.30
C ASN A 179 -0.80 -28.52 -14.95
N GLU A 180 -1.03 -28.29 -13.65
CA GLU A 180 -2.17 -27.51 -13.19
C GLU A 180 -2.06 -26.04 -13.63
N LEU A 181 -0.89 -25.43 -13.51
CA LEU A 181 -0.63 -24.08 -13.98
C LEU A 181 -0.95 -23.93 -15.48
N VAL A 182 -0.48 -24.88 -16.31
CA VAL A 182 -0.76 -24.90 -17.75
C VAL A 182 -2.26 -25.06 -18.04
N ARG A 183 -2.95 -25.89 -17.25
CA ARG A 183 -4.39 -26.09 -17.38
C ARG A 183 -5.16 -24.81 -17.08
N LEU A 184 -4.79 -24.13 -15.98
CA LEU A 184 -5.43 -22.88 -15.55
C LEU A 184 -5.18 -21.74 -16.53
N GLU A 185 -3.96 -21.62 -17.06
CA GLU A 185 -3.66 -20.63 -18.11
C GLU A 185 -4.54 -20.82 -19.35
N LYS A 186 -4.68 -22.06 -19.83
CA LYS A 186 -5.54 -22.38 -20.98
C LYS A 186 -7.01 -22.05 -20.74
N LYS A 187 -7.51 -22.24 -19.51
CA LYS A 187 -8.86 -21.87 -19.12
C LYS A 187 -9.04 -20.34 -19.15
N GLY A 188 -7.99 -19.60 -18.81
CA GLY A 188 -7.99 -18.15 -18.72
C GLY A 188 -8.68 -17.63 -17.45
N PHE A 189 -8.49 -16.33 -17.18
CA PHE A 189 -8.91 -15.70 -15.93
C PHE A 189 -9.92 -14.56 -16.11
N LYS A 190 -10.58 -14.45 -17.26
CA LYS A 190 -11.50 -13.34 -17.56
C LYS A 190 -12.66 -13.21 -16.56
N GLY A 191 -13.06 -14.31 -15.94
CA GLY A 191 -14.14 -14.34 -14.95
C GLY A 191 -13.84 -13.49 -13.69
N ILE A 192 -12.57 -13.17 -13.39
CA ILE A 192 -12.22 -12.35 -12.22
C ILE A 192 -12.89 -10.97 -12.26
N TYR A 193 -13.11 -10.41 -13.46
CA TYR A 193 -13.74 -9.12 -13.64
C TYR A 193 -15.27 -9.16 -13.50
N ASN A 194 -15.86 -10.34 -13.51
CA ASN A 194 -17.31 -10.56 -13.39
C ASN A 194 -17.72 -11.07 -12.01
N GLY A 195 -16.81 -11.06 -11.03
CA GLY A 195 -17.08 -11.56 -9.69
C GLY A 195 -17.18 -13.09 -9.59
N ASP A 196 -16.66 -13.83 -10.59
CA ASP A 196 -16.63 -15.29 -10.57
C ASP A 196 -15.58 -15.76 -9.54
N GLU A 197 -16.06 -16.23 -8.40
CA GLU A 197 -15.23 -16.71 -7.28
C GLU A 197 -14.35 -17.91 -7.71
N GLN A 198 -14.82 -18.75 -8.64
CA GLN A 198 -14.00 -19.86 -9.14
C GLN A 198 -12.85 -19.35 -10.02
N ALA A 199 -13.09 -18.33 -10.85
CA ALA A 199 -12.03 -17.71 -11.65
C ALA A 199 -10.99 -17.00 -10.76
N ILE A 200 -11.43 -16.37 -9.67
CA ILE A 200 -10.54 -15.76 -8.66
C ILE A 200 -9.70 -16.84 -7.98
N ALA A 201 -10.32 -17.94 -7.54
CA ALA A 201 -9.60 -19.06 -6.93
C ALA A 201 -8.61 -19.71 -7.91
N ASP A 202 -9.00 -19.91 -9.16
CA ASP A 202 -8.14 -20.45 -10.22
C ASP A 202 -6.92 -19.55 -10.49
N ALA A 203 -7.13 -18.22 -10.50
CA ALA A 203 -6.06 -17.25 -10.68
C ALA A 203 -5.06 -17.26 -9.51
N LYS A 204 -5.56 -17.24 -8.27
CA LYS A 204 -4.72 -17.39 -7.06
C LYS A 204 -3.93 -18.70 -7.11
N LYS A 205 -4.59 -19.80 -7.47
CA LYS A 205 -3.95 -21.11 -7.58
C LYS A 205 -2.85 -21.16 -8.64
N ALA A 206 -3.05 -20.51 -9.78
CA ALA A 206 -2.02 -20.40 -10.81
C ALA A 206 -0.76 -19.66 -10.31
N LEU A 207 -0.94 -18.55 -9.59
CA LEU A 207 0.17 -17.80 -8.99
C LEU A 207 0.87 -18.60 -7.89
N GLU A 208 0.13 -19.35 -7.05
CA GLU A 208 0.70 -20.26 -6.05
C GLU A 208 1.56 -21.35 -6.71
N CYS A 209 1.07 -21.98 -7.78
CA CYS A 209 1.81 -22.99 -8.53
C CYS A 209 3.12 -22.41 -9.09
N LYS A 210 3.05 -21.24 -9.76
CA LYS A 210 4.23 -20.52 -10.25
C LYS A 210 5.23 -20.29 -9.12
N ARG A 211 4.77 -19.75 -7.99
CA ARG A 211 5.61 -19.42 -6.84
C ARG A 211 6.27 -20.66 -6.25
N ALA A 212 5.49 -21.71 -6.01
CA ALA A 212 5.98 -22.97 -5.43
C ALA A 212 7.06 -23.62 -6.30
N ILE A 213 6.86 -23.66 -7.62
CA ILE A 213 7.81 -24.22 -8.58
C ILE A 213 9.13 -23.43 -8.55
N LEU A 214 9.06 -22.09 -8.66
CA LEU A 214 10.25 -21.26 -8.80
C LEU A 214 11.04 -21.12 -7.49
N LEU A 215 10.36 -21.02 -6.34
CA LEU A 215 11.02 -20.90 -5.03
C LEU A 215 11.59 -22.23 -4.53
N ALA A 216 11.28 -23.34 -5.19
CA ALA A 216 11.91 -24.64 -4.92
C ALA A 216 13.32 -24.77 -5.54
N ASN A 217 13.79 -23.78 -6.29
CA ASN A 217 15.13 -23.80 -6.86
C ASN A 217 16.18 -23.98 -5.76
N PRO A 218 17.01 -25.06 -5.81
CA PRO A 218 18.02 -25.32 -4.80
C PRO A 218 19.11 -24.22 -4.68
N LEU A 219 19.26 -23.39 -5.72
CA LEU A 219 20.19 -22.27 -5.69
C LEU A 219 19.64 -21.05 -4.91
N LEU A 220 18.33 -21.04 -4.61
CA LEU A 220 17.70 -20.02 -3.77
C LEU A 220 17.75 -20.47 -2.31
N ASP A 221 18.95 -20.60 -1.77
CA ASP A 221 19.21 -21.03 -0.38
C ASP A 221 19.26 -19.83 0.59
N ALA A 222 18.55 -18.77 0.26
CA ALA A 222 18.44 -17.60 1.11
C ALA A 222 17.18 -17.65 1.97
N ASP A 223 17.33 -17.44 3.27
CA ASP A 223 16.20 -17.29 4.21
C ASP A 223 15.60 -15.89 4.14
N LYS A 224 16.44 -14.92 3.76
CA LYS A 224 16.10 -13.50 3.70
C LYS A 224 16.67 -12.84 2.46
N ILE A 225 15.98 -11.82 1.99
CA ILE A 225 16.42 -10.94 0.89
C ILE A 225 16.34 -9.51 1.35
N VAL A 226 17.35 -8.70 1.02
CA VAL A 226 17.30 -7.25 1.18
C VAL A 226 17.03 -6.61 -0.18
N ALA A 227 16.07 -5.70 -0.21
CA ALA A 227 15.63 -5.05 -1.45
C ALA A 227 15.35 -3.56 -1.25
N ALA A 228 15.50 -2.78 -2.30
CA ALA A 228 14.97 -1.43 -2.36
C ALA A 228 13.51 -1.49 -2.86
N ARG A 229 12.59 -0.85 -2.13
CA ARG A 229 11.19 -0.72 -2.49
C ARG A 229 10.87 0.72 -2.86
N PHE A 230 10.17 0.91 -3.95
CA PHE A 230 9.71 2.21 -4.45
C PHE A 230 8.20 2.22 -4.55
N LYS A 231 7.57 3.37 -4.31
CA LYS A 231 6.13 3.53 -4.46
C LYS A 231 5.73 3.52 -5.93
N VAL A 232 4.82 2.64 -6.29
CA VAL A 232 4.23 2.62 -7.65
C VAL A 232 3.47 3.91 -7.90
N GLY A 233 3.69 4.54 -9.07
CA GLY A 233 3.08 5.82 -9.44
C GLY A 233 3.83 7.05 -8.91
N SER A 234 4.93 6.88 -8.18
CA SER A 234 5.85 7.98 -7.87
C SER A 234 6.55 8.46 -9.15
N LYS A 235 7.12 9.67 -9.11
CA LYS A 235 7.95 10.18 -10.23
C LYS A 235 9.08 9.23 -10.60
N ALA A 236 9.55 8.44 -9.64
CA ALA A 236 10.54 7.38 -9.84
C ALA A 236 10.12 6.36 -10.90
N HIS A 237 8.86 5.93 -10.87
CA HIS A 237 8.33 4.95 -11.81
C HIS A 237 8.38 5.43 -13.26
N GLN A 238 8.35 6.73 -13.50
CA GLN A 238 8.45 7.32 -14.83
C GLN A 238 9.89 7.36 -15.37
N ILE A 239 10.88 7.31 -14.49
CA ILE A 239 12.30 7.45 -14.81
C ILE A 239 12.99 6.09 -14.86
N MET A 240 12.52 5.12 -14.09
CA MET A 240 13.08 3.77 -14.01
C MET A 240 12.40 2.86 -15.04
N THR A 241 13.17 2.09 -15.77
CA THR A 241 12.59 1.10 -16.68
C THR A 241 11.84 0.04 -15.92
N PRO A 242 10.66 -0.40 -16.36
CA PRO A 242 9.84 -1.39 -15.68
C PRO A 242 10.56 -2.72 -15.43
N SER A 243 11.58 -3.04 -16.22
CA SER A 243 12.18 -4.37 -16.25
C SER A 243 13.13 -4.68 -15.10
N LEU A 244 13.78 -3.70 -14.46
CA LEU A 244 14.79 -3.99 -13.43
C LEU A 244 14.92 -2.92 -12.33
N GLY A 245 14.07 -1.91 -12.29
CA GLY A 245 14.28 -0.76 -11.41
C GLY A 245 15.59 -0.01 -11.71
N THR A 246 16.15 -0.21 -12.87
CA THR A 246 17.36 0.48 -13.36
C THR A 246 16.95 1.75 -14.09
N GLN A 247 17.86 2.70 -14.14
CA GLN A 247 17.65 3.93 -14.89
C GLN A 247 17.40 3.64 -16.37
N ALA A 248 16.51 4.40 -16.98
CA ALA A 248 16.08 4.23 -18.37
C ALA A 248 17.21 4.41 -19.39
N ASN A 249 18.39 4.82 -18.96
CA ASN A 249 19.47 5.20 -19.85
C ASN A 249 20.83 4.89 -19.24
N ASN A 250 21.59 4.01 -19.87
CA ASN A 250 22.98 3.72 -19.49
C ASN A 250 23.90 4.95 -19.55
N TRP A 251 23.47 6.00 -20.22
CA TRP A 251 24.15 7.28 -20.32
C TRP A 251 23.77 8.24 -19.20
N SER A 252 22.74 7.88 -18.43
CA SER A 252 22.37 8.68 -17.27
C SER A 252 23.44 8.52 -16.22
N ASN A 253 24.27 9.55 -16.10
CA ASN A 253 25.00 9.74 -14.87
C ASN A 253 23.99 9.96 -13.73
N GLN A 254 24.43 9.92 -12.52
CA GLN A 254 23.57 10.12 -11.35
C GLN A 254 22.81 11.46 -11.35
N GLU A 255 23.25 12.44 -12.15
CA GLU A 255 22.59 13.73 -12.30
C GLU A 255 21.26 13.66 -13.04
N SER A 256 21.10 12.69 -13.95
CA SER A 256 19.83 12.46 -14.67
C SER A 256 18.86 11.54 -13.89
N ALA A 257 19.31 10.91 -12.82
CA ALA A 257 18.43 10.20 -11.92
C ALA A 257 17.60 11.20 -11.11
N GLY A 258 16.30 10.96 -11.03
CA GLY A 258 15.46 11.76 -10.14
C GLY A 258 15.98 11.65 -8.70
N ARG A 259 16.08 12.78 -8.02
CA ARG A 259 16.70 12.88 -6.69
C ARG A 259 15.69 12.93 -5.55
N GLU A 260 14.41 13.05 -5.87
CA GLU A 260 13.32 13.19 -4.91
C GLU A 260 12.01 12.61 -5.46
N GLY A 261 11.05 12.39 -4.59
CA GLY A 261 9.71 11.90 -4.95
C GLY A 261 9.63 10.40 -5.21
N PHE A 262 10.59 9.63 -4.72
CA PHE A 262 10.66 8.18 -4.90
C PHE A 262 9.94 7.40 -3.81
N ASP A 263 9.74 7.98 -2.63
CA ASP A 263 9.23 7.27 -1.45
C ASP A 263 9.92 5.89 -1.29
N ALA A 264 11.26 5.93 -1.45
CA ALA A 264 12.10 4.74 -1.44
C ALA A 264 12.34 4.26 -0.02
N GLU A 265 12.52 2.94 0.15
CA GLU A 265 12.97 2.36 1.41
C GLU A 265 13.76 1.09 1.16
N ILE A 266 14.60 0.71 2.12
CA ILE A 266 15.27 -0.59 2.16
C ILE A 266 14.46 -1.50 3.06
N VAL A 267 14.10 -2.68 2.55
CA VAL A 267 13.32 -3.68 3.26
C VAL A 267 14.04 -5.01 3.30
N GLU A 268 13.86 -5.73 4.41
CA GLU A 268 14.20 -7.14 4.52
C GLU A 268 12.93 -7.97 4.31
N LEU A 269 13.00 -8.92 3.41
CA LEU A 269 11.95 -9.90 3.17
C LEU A 269 12.39 -11.24 3.77
N SER A 270 11.58 -11.82 4.62
CA SER A 270 11.80 -13.13 5.24
C SER A 270 10.63 -14.07 4.98
N ASN A 271 10.77 -15.34 5.36
CA ASN A 271 9.79 -16.39 5.08
C ASN A 271 9.42 -16.49 3.58
N LEU A 272 10.43 -16.47 2.72
CA LEU A 272 10.26 -16.37 1.27
C LEU A 272 9.42 -17.49 0.64
N ARG A 273 9.35 -18.67 1.29
CA ARG A 273 8.59 -19.85 0.83
C ARG A 273 7.19 -19.96 1.44
N GLY A 274 6.88 -19.12 2.43
CA GLY A 274 5.57 -19.02 3.09
C GLY A 274 4.93 -17.66 2.90
N ASP A 275 4.28 -17.16 3.95
CA ASP A 275 3.78 -15.79 4.00
C ASP A 275 4.96 -14.84 4.19
N ILE A 276 5.29 -14.11 3.14
CA ILE A 276 6.43 -13.18 3.16
C ILE A 276 6.20 -12.15 4.24
N GLN A 277 7.17 -12.06 5.15
CA GLN A 277 7.24 -11.00 6.15
C GLN A 277 8.16 -9.90 5.62
N MET A 278 7.71 -8.67 5.70
CA MET A 278 8.48 -7.51 5.28
C MET A 278 8.78 -6.63 6.49
N ARG A 279 10.06 -6.35 6.70
CA ARG A 279 10.55 -5.45 7.75
C ARG A 279 11.28 -4.28 7.09
N GLN A 280 10.90 -3.05 7.45
CA GLN A 280 11.64 -1.86 7.03
C GLN A 280 13.00 -1.85 7.76
N VAL A 281 14.07 -1.77 6.98
CA VAL A 281 15.44 -1.63 7.48
C VAL A 281 15.82 -0.15 7.55
N TYR A 282 15.50 0.59 6.47
CA TYR A 282 15.82 2.00 6.40
C TYR A 282 14.83 2.74 5.49
N LYS A 283 14.47 3.95 5.88
CA LYS A 283 13.69 4.87 5.06
C LYS A 283 14.33 6.25 5.09
N PRO A 284 14.70 6.82 3.92
CA PRO A 284 15.22 8.17 3.84
C PRO A 284 14.21 9.19 4.33
N LYS A 285 14.70 10.25 4.95
CA LYS A 285 13.91 11.45 5.21
C LYS A 285 13.65 12.16 3.89
N ASN A 286 12.55 12.90 3.82
CA ASN A 286 12.22 13.81 2.70
C ASN A 286 12.06 13.13 1.32
N GLY A 287 11.77 11.82 1.24
CA GLY A 287 11.54 11.11 -0.01
C GLY A 287 12.77 11.03 -0.93
N SER A 288 13.97 11.10 -0.35
CA SER A 288 15.23 10.94 -1.08
C SER A 288 15.31 9.62 -1.82
N SER A 289 16.02 9.61 -2.95
CA SER A 289 16.28 8.38 -3.73
C SER A 289 17.30 7.49 -3.04
N ILE A 290 17.14 6.18 -3.23
CA ILE A 290 18.11 5.14 -2.91
C ILE A 290 18.54 4.46 -4.21
N ALA A 291 19.84 4.20 -4.38
CA ALA A 291 20.39 3.44 -5.49
C ALA A 291 21.58 2.58 -5.04
N ASP A 292 22.09 1.74 -5.95
CA ASP A 292 23.33 0.97 -5.79
C ASP A 292 23.39 0.11 -4.52
N LEU A 293 22.29 -0.57 -4.19
CA LEU A 293 22.20 -1.43 -3.01
C LEU A 293 23.19 -2.59 -3.10
N LYS A 294 24.08 -2.73 -2.13
CA LYS A 294 25.09 -3.79 -2.03
C LYS A 294 25.11 -4.39 -0.64
N LEU A 295 24.90 -5.70 -0.54
CA LEU A 295 25.06 -6.44 0.71
C LEU A 295 26.55 -6.61 1.02
N HIS A 296 26.94 -6.41 2.27
CA HIS A 296 28.28 -6.71 2.76
C HIS A 296 28.52 -8.23 2.78
N TRP A 297 29.79 -8.63 2.71
CA TRP A 297 30.19 -10.05 2.71
C TRP A 297 29.74 -10.82 3.95
N ASP A 298 29.69 -10.16 5.09
CA ASP A 298 29.26 -10.76 6.35
C ASP A 298 27.72 -10.91 6.44
N GLY A 299 26.97 -10.33 5.49
CA GLY A 299 25.52 -10.42 5.44
C GLY A 299 24.79 -9.62 6.53
N ASP A 300 25.49 -8.77 7.26
CA ASP A 300 25.00 -8.04 8.43
C ASP A 300 24.61 -6.57 8.14
N ARG A 301 25.06 -6.02 7.00
CA ARG A 301 24.85 -4.62 6.61
C ARG A 301 24.78 -4.43 5.12
N VAL A 302 24.22 -3.29 4.74
CA VAL A 302 24.00 -2.92 3.33
C VAL A 302 24.58 -1.55 3.07
N MET A 303 25.38 -1.44 2.02
CA MET A 303 25.85 -0.18 1.48
C MET A 303 24.95 0.27 0.33
N PHE A 304 24.68 1.56 0.25
CA PHE A 304 23.85 2.15 -0.80
C PHE A 304 24.20 3.61 -1.03
N THR A 305 23.75 4.16 -2.15
CA THR A 305 23.80 5.60 -2.39
C THR A 305 22.45 6.23 -2.13
N GLN A 306 22.48 7.45 -1.59
CA GLN A 306 21.29 8.23 -1.29
C GLN A 306 21.54 9.71 -1.58
N THR A 307 20.50 10.40 -2.04
CA THR A 307 20.55 11.86 -2.18
C THR A 307 20.34 12.57 -0.84
N GLN A 308 21.09 13.62 -0.60
CA GLN A 308 20.89 14.53 0.53
C GLN A 308 19.98 15.72 0.16
N ASP A 309 19.68 16.57 1.12
CA ASP A 309 18.87 17.79 0.95
C ASP A 309 19.47 18.75 -0.11
N ASP A 310 20.79 18.77 -0.25
CA ASP A 310 21.52 19.52 -1.27
C ASP A 310 21.54 18.82 -2.66
N LYS A 311 20.80 17.73 -2.80
CA LYS A 311 20.69 16.92 -4.03
C LYS A 311 21.99 16.24 -4.47
N ARG A 312 23.00 16.14 -3.62
CA ARG A 312 24.20 15.34 -3.89
C ARG A 312 23.99 13.90 -3.48
N TRP A 313 24.66 13.00 -4.19
CA TRP A 313 24.69 11.58 -3.87
C TRP A 313 25.83 11.30 -2.87
N ASN A 314 25.48 10.65 -1.78
CA ASN A 314 26.44 10.17 -0.80
C ASN A 314 26.30 8.67 -0.56
N ILE A 315 27.36 8.06 -0.06
CA ILE A 315 27.37 6.63 0.27
C ILE A 315 27.02 6.47 1.74
N TYR A 316 26.11 5.55 1.99
CA TYR A 316 25.63 5.19 3.32
C TYR A 316 25.80 3.71 3.52
N GLU A 317 25.92 3.33 4.78
CA GLU A 317 25.82 1.96 5.22
C GLU A 317 24.78 1.86 6.34
N VAL A 318 23.97 0.83 6.31
CA VAL A 318 23.01 0.53 7.37
C VAL A 318 23.19 -0.93 7.79
N ASN A 319 23.32 -1.15 9.09
CA ASN A 319 23.28 -2.49 9.64
C ASN A 319 21.85 -3.03 9.57
N LEU A 320 21.71 -4.33 9.30
CA LEU A 320 20.40 -4.98 9.26
C LEU A 320 19.71 -5.03 10.63
N ASP A 321 20.42 -4.72 11.71
CA ASP A 321 19.89 -4.49 13.07
C ASP A 321 19.39 -3.07 13.33
N LEU A 322 19.37 -2.20 12.27
CA LEU A 322 18.80 -0.84 12.25
C LEU A 322 19.72 0.30 12.74
N SER A 323 21.01 0.11 12.81
CA SER A 323 21.96 1.21 13.05
C SER A 323 22.51 1.80 11.74
N LEU A 324 22.26 3.09 11.49
CA LEU A 324 22.73 3.80 10.29
C LEU A 324 24.14 4.36 10.51
N ILE A 325 25.02 4.14 9.53
CA ILE A 325 26.35 4.72 9.48
C ILE A 325 26.51 5.51 8.17
N HIS A 326 26.92 6.77 8.27
CA HIS A 326 27.31 7.57 7.11
C HIS A 326 28.80 7.38 6.81
N ILE A 327 29.15 6.89 5.63
CA ILE A 327 30.51 6.48 5.31
C ILE A 327 31.30 7.55 4.54
N SER A 328 30.64 8.40 3.74
CA SER A 328 31.34 9.39 2.95
C SER A 328 31.06 10.80 3.38
N GLU A 329 32.15 11.54 3.62
CA GLU A 329 32.11 13.00 3.49
C GLU A 329 32.55 13.37 2.06
N PRO A 330 31.94 14.43 1.48
CA PRO A 330 32.30 14.89 0.12
C PRO A 330 33.73 15.46 0.08
#